data_e424c73420d4ec13fd0eb3127c5c2bf2
#
_entry.id   e424c73420d4ec13fd0eb3127c5c2bf2
#
_cell.length_a   1.000
_cell.length_b   1.000
_cell.length_c   1.000
_cell.angle_alpha   90.00
_cell.angle_beta   90.00
_cell.angle_gamma   90.00
#
_symmetry.space_group_name_H-M   'P 1'
#
loop_
_entity.id
_entity.type
_entity.pdbx_description
1 polymer ?
#
loop_
_entity_poly.entity_id
_entity_poly.type
_entity_poly.pdbx_seq_one_letter_code
_entity_poly.pdbx_strand_id
1 'polypeptide(L)'
;MFYNDSTRSILDNPILGTDSYKLSHWVQYPAGTDGMFSYIESRGGKFDRSVMFGLQMILLDFFARRITRDDVAIAKEIAAAHGEPFNEAGFLRIVDTHDGYWPLRIRALPEGTVVPAGVPMVTVESTDPELAWAVSYVETLMLQLWYPVTVATLSWSVRKVIASFLDETSDDAASQLPFKLHDFGYRGVSSPQTAARGGLAHLVAFRGTDTLAAVLAGRAYYDEPMAGYSIPAAEHSTITSWGPEAEVEAYRNMIRQFGKPGAIFACVSDSTDIYNAVDHLWGEALRQEVTDSGAMLVVRPDSGDPIEVVLRCARLLEKRFGADTNSKGYKVLRNVRLIQGDGINDRTVRDILATLKLNGYSADNIAFGMGGGLLQQVNRDTLKFAMKCSAIRVNGEWRDVWKNPVTDPGKASKRGRMTVLRNRETGELRTALIEDGVWHDTARFEDAMVTVWENGDLLRKYALSEVRATLDAMS
;
A
#
# COMPACT_ATOMS: atom_id res chain seq x y z
N MET A 1 -20.53 4.37 29.99
CA MET A 1 -21.39 3.96 28.88
C MET A 1 -21.43 5.15 27.90
N PHE A 2 -20.49 5.18 26.93
CA PHE A 2 -20.23 6.38 26.12
C PHE A 2 -20.14 6.09 24.62
N TYR A 3 -20.85 5.08 24.16
CA TYR A 3 -21.03 4.82 22.72
C TYR A 3 -22.53 4.85 22.41
N ASN A 4 -22.98 6.03 22.02
CA ASN A 4 -24.25 6.16 21.31
C ASN A 4 -23.97 6.60 19.87
N ASP A 5 -24.97 6.53 19.01
CA ASP A 5 -24.83 6.91 17.59
C ASP A 5 -24.33 8.36 17.39
N SER A 6 -24.55 9.25 18.38
CA SER A 6 -24.11 10.64 18.31
C SER A 6 -22.57 10.79 18.41
N THR A 7 -21.89 9.90 19.14
CA THR A 7 -20.42 9.94 19.26
C THR A 7 -19.74 9.54 17.95
N ARG A 8 -20.32 8.60 17.20
CA ARG A 8 -19.83 8.23 15.88
C ARG A 8 -19.93 9.37 14.88
N SER A 9 -21.06 10.10 14.87
CA SER A 9 -21.26 11.21 13.93
C SER A 9 -20.30 12.37 14.17
N ILE A 10 -19.87 12.62 15.41
CA ILE A 10 -18.87 13.66 15.73
C ILE A 10 -17.49 13.28 15.16
N LEU A 11 -17.04 12.04 15.36
CA LEU A 11 -15.74 11.57 14.83
C LEU A 11 -15.72 11.44 13.31
N ASP A 12 -16.91 11.28 12.71
CA ASP A 12 -17.08 11.13 11.26
C ASP A 12 -17.44 12.43 10.54
N ASN A 13 -17.44 13.58 11.23
CA ASN A 13 -17.79 14.87 10.65
C ASN A 13 -16.84 15.24 9.49
N PRO A 14 -17.31 15.35 8.23
CA PRO A 14 -16.45 15.60 7.07
C PRO A 14 -15.72 16.94 7.10
N ILE A 15 -16.24 17.92 7.86
CA ILE A 15 -15.63 19.26 8.01
C ILE A 15 -14.38 19.17 8.89
N LEU A 16 -14.41 18.35 9.95
CA LEU A 16 -13.33 18.26 10.94
C LEU A 16 -12.17 17.34 10.50
N GLY A 17 -12.25 16.71 9.34
CA GLY A 17 -11.19 15.91 8.74
C GLY A 17 -10.06 16.74 8.14
N THR A 18 -9.58 17.78 8.84
CA THR A 18 -8.55 18.70 8.35
C THR A 18 -7.61 19.16 9.47
N ASP A 19 -6.47 19.74 9.12
CA ASP A 19 -5.62 20.45 10.07
C ASP A 19 -6.28 21.77 10.47
N SER A 20 -6.30 22.11 11.76
CA SER A 20 -7.10 23.23 12.30
C SER A 20 -6.81 24.58 11.64
N TYR A 21 -5.56 24.88 11.28
CA TYR A 21 -5.19 26.15 10.63
C TYR A 21 -5.86 26.33 9.25
N LYS A 22 -6.36 25.26 8.64
CA LYS A 22 -7.14 25.30 7.39
C LYS A 22 -8.48 26.01 7.57
N LEU A 23 -9.02 26.04 8.78
CA LEU A 23 -10.26 26.73 9.12
C LEU A 23 -10.18 28.24 8.86
N SER A 24 -8.97 28.82 8.88
CA SER A 24 -8.73 30.26 8.66
C SER A 24 -8.29 30.60 7.23
N HIS A 25 -7.96 29.65 6.37
CA HIS A 25 -7.37 29.94 5.06
C HIS A 25 -8.31 30.70 4.10
N TRP A 26 -9.62 30.49 4.19
CA TRP A 26 -10.60 31.11 3.30
C TRP A 26 -10.57 32.64 3.32
N VAL A 27 -10.17 33.29 4.43
CA VAL A 27 -9.99 34.73 4.54
C VAL A 27 -8.59 35.20 4.16
N GLN A 28 -7.64 34.31 3.91
CA GLN A 28 -6.25 34.64 3.63
C GLN A 28 -5.95 34.75 2.13
N TYR A 29 -6.83 34.24 1.28
CA TYR A 29 -6.68 34.36 -0.17
C TYR A 29 -7.02 35.78 -0.65
N PRO A 30 -6.48 36.21 -1.80
CA PRO A 30 -6.84 37.49 -2.39
C PRO A 30 -8.36 37.66 -2.55
N ALA A 31 -8.85 38.86 -2.31
CA ALA A 31 -10.26 39.16 -2.56
C ALA A 31 -10.61 38.89 -4.04
N GLY A 32 -11.79 38.31 -4.28
CA GLY A 32 -12.21 37.90 -5.61
C GLY A 32 -11.62 36.58 -6.10
N THR A 33 -10.99 35.78 -5.21
CA THR A 33 -10.56 34.43 -5.57
C THR A 33 -11.79 33.57 -5.86
N ASP A 34 -11.94 33.15 -7.12
CA ASP A 34 -13.08 32.40 -7.67
C ASP A 34 -12.68 31.06 -8.33
N GLY A 35 -11.44 30.63 -8.17
CA GLY A 35 -10.96 29.32 -8.60
C GLY A 35 -9.64 28.96 -7.95
N MET A 36 -9.41 27.66 -7.74
CA MET A 36 -8.15 27.15 -7.20
C MET A 36 -7.84 25.80 -7.84
N PHE A 37 -6.54 25.58 -8.11
CA PHE A 37 -6.01 24.35 -8.66
C PHE A 37 -4.83 23.88 -7.84
N SER A 38 -4.87 22.61 -7.43
CA SER A 38 -3.80 21.94 -6.68
C SER A 38 -3.44 20.61 -7.32
N TYR A 39 -2.23 20.13 -7.04
CA TYR A 39 -1.76 18.82 -7.47
C TYR A 39 -1.09 18.07 -6.33
N ILE A 40 -1.09 16.72 -6.43
CA ILE A 40 -0.38 15.79 -5.53
C ILE A 40 0.70 15.07 -6.32
N GLU A 41 1.91 15.02 -5.75
CA GLU A 41 3.05 14.32 -6.34
C GLU A 41 3.92 13.65 -5.28
N SER A 42 4.64 12.59 -5.69
CA SER A 42 5.87 12.14 -5.05
C SER A 42 7.03 12.97 -5.58
N ARG A 43 7.91 13.43 -4.69
CA ARG A 43 9.13 14.17 -5.06
C ARG A 43 10.38 13.30 -5.06
N GLY A 44 10.20 11.97 -5.12
CA GLY A 44 11.26 10.99 -4.97
C GLY A 44 11.56 10.71 -3.49
N GLY A 45 12.76 10.30 -3.19
CA GLY A 45 13.18 9.86 -1.85
C GLY A 45 13.77 8.46 -1.94
N LYS A 46 13.18 7.49 -1.26
CA LYS A 46 13.67 6.09 -1.31
C LYS A 46 13.55 5.48 -2.72
N PHE A 47 12.54 5.88 -3.50
CA PHE A 47 12.30 5.39 -4.84
C PHE A 47 12.14 6.54 -5.84
N ASP A 48 12.60 6.34 -7.07
CA ASP A 48 12.50 7.27 -8.21
C ASP A 48 11.18 7.17 -8.97
N ARG A 49 10.44 6.09 -8.73
CA ARG A 49 9.11 5.82 -9.27
C ARG A 49 8.19 5.33 -8.18
N SER A 50 6.90 5.50 -8.35
CA SER A 50 5.89 5.07 -7.39
C SER A 50 4.66 4.49 -8.08
N VAL A 51 3.96 3.57 -7.41
CA VAL A 51 2.75 2.92 -7.91
C VAL A 51 1.54 3.72 -7.43
N MET A 52 0.78 4.32 -8.36
CA MET A 52 -0.46 5.00 -8.04
C MET A 52 -1.49 4.00 -7.53
N PHE A 53 -1.94 4.14 -6.27
CA PHE A 53 -2.93 3.26 -5.68
C PHE A 53 -3.60 3.88 -4.46
N GLY A 54 -4.90 3.61 -4.28
CA GLY A 54 -5.63 3.87 -3.04
C GLY A 54 -6.42 5.17 -3.01
N LEU A 55 -6.45 5.95 -4.08
CA LEU A 55 -7.28 7.15 -4.16
C LEU A 55 -8.77 6.81 -4.06
N GLN A 56 -9.22 5.72 -4.71
CA GLN A 56 -10.60 5.26 -4.64
C GLN A 56 -11.07 5.03 -3.20
N MET A 57 -10.23 4.44 -2.35
CA MET A 57 -10.56 4.27 -0.92
C MET A 57 -10.75 5.60 -0.21
N ILE A 58 -9.88 6.58 -0.46
CA ILE A 58 -9.96 7.92 0.13
C ILE A 58 -11.25 8.63 -0.31
N LEU A 59 -11.57 8.57 -1.59
CA LEU A 59 -12.78 9.21 -2.14
C LEU A 59 -14.03 8.59 -1.52
N LEU A 60 -14.11 7.28 -1.42
CA LEU A 60 -15.26 6.58 -0.84
C LEU A 60 -15.36 6.77 0.68
N ASP A 61 -14.25 6.81 1.41
CA ASP A 61 -14.26 6.98 2.87
C ASP A 61 -14.64 8.40 3.29
N PHE A 62 -14.15 9.42 2.57
CA PHE A 62 -14.22 10.80 3.03
C PHE A 62 -15.05 11.72 2.16
N PHE A 63 -15.05 11.54 0.83
CA PHE A 63 -15.71 12.47 -0.10
C PHE A 63 -17.13 12.03 -0.45
N ALA A 64 -17.44 10.74 -0.37
CA ALA A 64 -18.79 10.22 -0.57
C ALA A 64 -19.72 10.51 0.62
N ARG A 65 -19.23 11.10 1.70
CA ARG A 65 -20.03 11.51 2.85
C ARG A 65 -20.56 12.93 2.64
N ARG A 66 -21.85 13.09 2.87
CA ARG A 66 -22.49 14.41 2.82
C ARG A 66 -22.18 15.21 4.07
N ILE A 67 -21.88 16.48 3.91
CA ILE A 67 -21.89 17.48 4.98
C ILE A 67 -23.34 17.84 5.27
N THR A 68 -23.74 17.79 6.53
CA THR A 68 -25.08 18.14 7.00
C THR A 68 -25.07 19.46 7.77
N ARG A 69 -26.25 20.05 8.01
CA ARG A 69 -26.36 21.24 8.86
C ARG A 69 -25.90 20.97 10.30
N ASP A 70 -26.10 19.76 10.80
CA ASP A 70 -25.63 19.36 12.12
C ASP A 70 -24.11 19.29 12.16
N ASP A 71 -23.46 18.78 11.10
CA ASP A 71 -22.00 18.79 10.98
C ASP A 71 -21.44 20.21 10.99
N VAL A 72 -22.12 21.16 10.30
CA VAL A 72 -21.74 22.58 10.29
C VAL A 72 -21.86 23.17 11.69
N ALA A 73 -22.95 22.90 12.40
CA ALA A 73 -23.18 23.44 13.76
C ALA A 73 -22.11 22.90 14.74
N ILE A 74 -21.83 21.60 14.71
CA ILE A 74 -20.79 20.97 15.55
C ILE A 74 -19.40 21.53 15.20
N ALA A 75 -19.06 21.63 13.92
CA ALA A 75 -17.77 22.16 13.48
C ALA A 75 -17.57 23.61 13.90
N LYS A 76 -18.61 24.45 13.82
CA LYS A 76 -18.60 25.84 14.29
C LYS A 76 -18.31 25.94 15.79
N GLU A 77 -18.99 25.14 16.61
CA GLU A 77 -18.77 25.09 18.05
C GLU A 77 -17.32 24.70 18.37
N ILE A 78 -16.82 23.63 17.75
CA ILE A 78 -15.45 23.14 17.95
C ILE A 78 -14.43 24.17 17.49
N ALA A 79 -14.60 24.78 16.31
CA ALA A 79 -13.69 25.77 15.78
C ALA A 79 -13.59 27.00 16.72
N ALA A 80 -14.73 27.50 17.22
CA ALA A 80 -14.76 28.62 18.15
C ALA A 80 -14.06 28.27 19.49
N ALA A 81 -14.31 27.10 20.04
CA ALA A 81 -13.65 26.64 21.27
C ALA A 81 -12.16 26.38 21.09
N HIS A 82 -11.75 25.97 19.88
CA HIS A 82 -10.35 25.74 19.50
C HIS A 82 -9.59 27.04 19.15
N GLY A 83 -10.29 28.15 18.98
CA GLY A 83 -9.69 29.48 18.70
C GLY A 83 -9.50 29.80 17.22
N GLU A 84 -10.17 29.08 16.32
CA GLU A 84 -10.10 29.29 14.88
C GLU A 84 -11.38 29.94 14.33
N PRO A 85 -11.28 30.82 13.33
CA PRO A 85 -12.44 31.33 12.62
C PRO A 85 -13.10 30.23 11.81
N PHE A 86 -14.41 30.32 11.57
CA PHE A 86 -15.18 29.31 10.87
C PHE A 86 -16.00 29.91 9.72
N ASN A 87 -15.88 29.32 8.54
CA ASN A 87 -16.63 29.74 7.34
C ASN A 87 -18.03 29.10 7.29
N GLU A 88 -18.90 29.48 8.24
CA GLU A 88 -20.26 28.92 8.31
C GLU A 88 -21.02 29.10 6.99
N ALA A 89 -20.95 30.29 6.38
CA ALA A 89 -21.64 30.59 5.12
C ALA A 89 -21.17 29.69 3.97
N GLY A 90 -19.85 29.48 3.87
CA GLY A 90 -19.28 28.61 2.85
C GLY A 90 -19.70 27.14 3.03
N PHE A 91 -19.70 26.62 4.25
CA PHE A 91 -20.17 25.26 4.50
C PHE A 91 -21.67 25.09 4.31
N LEU A 92 -22.49 26.06 4.72
CA LEU A 92 -23.93 26.04 4.45
C LEU A 92 -24.21 26.09 2.94
N ARG A 93 -23.42 26.83 2.16
CA ARG A 93 -23.53 26.81 0.69
C ARG A 93 -23.28 25.40 0.13
N ILE A 94 -22.27 24.67 0.65
CA ILE A 94 -22.06 23.25 0.24
C ILE A 94 -23.32 22.43 0.50
N VAL A 95 -23.94 22.58 1.68
CA VAL A 95 -25.17 21.86 2.02
C VAL A 95 -26.33 22.24 1.10
N ASP A 96 -26.51 23.51 0.83
CA ASP A 96 -27.72 24.05 0.18
C ASP A 96 -27.67 23.97 -1.34
N THR A 97 -26.47 24.07 -1.95
CA THR A 97 -26.30 24.14 -3.41
C THR A 97 -25.60 22.91 -4.01
N HIS A 98 -24.90 22.12 -3.20
CA HIS A 98 -24.15 20.95 -3.64
C HIS A 98 -24.58 19.67 -2.93
N ASP A 99 -25.79 19.67 -2.35
CA ASP A 99 -26.37 18.50 -1.67
C ASP A 99 -25.45 17.92 -0.57
N GLY A 100 -24.60 18.76 0.02
CA GLY A 100 -23.62 18.40 1.04
C GLY A 100 -22.32 17.80 0.50
N TYR A 101 -22.11 17.68 -0.78
CA TYR A 101 -20.87 17.17 -1.34
C TYR A 101 -19.87 18.29 -1.66
N TRP A 102 -18.59 17.97 -1.51
CA TRP A 102 -17.52 18.89 -1.86
C TRP A 102 -17.59 19.27 -3.35
N PRO A 103 -17.67 20.57 -3.71
CA PRO A 103 -17.75 21.03 -5.09
C PRO A 103 -16.35 21.01 -5.75
N LEU A 104 -15.85 19.82 -5.99
CA LEU A 104 -14.52 19.57 -6.49
C LEU A 104 -14.55 18.65 -7.71
N ARG A 105 -13.66 18.93 -8.65
CA ARG A 105 -13.26 18.00 -9.70
C ARG A 105 -11.89 17.42 -9.35
N ILE A 106 -11.79 16.10 -9.27
CA ILE A 106 -10.55 15.40 -8.99
C ILE A 106 -10.22 14.55 -10.21
N ARG A 107 -9.02 14.79 -10.77
CA ARG A 107 -8.48 13.99 -11.85
C ARG A 107 -7.25 13.25 -11.35
N ALA A 108 -7.02 12.04 -11.83
CA ALA A 108 -5.91 11.21 -11.40
C ALA A 108 -5.38 10.35 -12.55
N LEU A 109 -4.12 9.93 -12.42
CA LEU A 109 -3.60 8.81 -13.20
C LEU A 109 -4.34 7.54 -12.80
N PRO A 110 -4.59 6.59 -13.72
CA PRO A 110 -5.20 5.31 -13.39
C PRO A 110 -4.44 4.57 -12.29
N GLU A 111 -5.18 3.94 -11.38
CA GLU A 111 -4.55 3.13 -10.34
C GLU A 111 -3.82 1.93 -10.97
N GLY A 112 -2.66 1.57 -10.41
CA GLY A 112 -1.70 0.62 -11.00
C GLY A 112 -0.62 1.28 -11.86
N THR A 113 -0.77 2.55 -12.23
CA THR A 113 0.23 3.27 -13.03
C THR A 113 1.54 3.46 -12.26
N VAL A 114 2.67 3.17 -12.90
CA VAL A 114 4.01 3.46 -12.37
C VAL A 114 4.40 4.89 -12.76
N VAL A 115 4.50 5.76 -11.78
CA VAL A 115 4.65 7.21 -11.94
C VAL A 115 6.07 7.65 -11.58
N PRO A 116 6.82 8.32 -12.47
CA PRO A 116 8.11 8.91 -12.13
C PRO A 116 7.98 9.99 -11.04
N ALA A 117 9.02 10.12 -10.22
CA ALA A 117 9.09 11.21 -9.24
C ALA A 117 8.95 12.58 -9.92
N GLY A 118 8.21 13.49 -9.29
CA GLY A 118 7.96 14.81 -9.81
C GLY A 118 6.85 14.89 -10.88
N VAL A 119 6.18 13.78 -11.21
CA VAL A 119 4.99 13.80 -12.06
C VAL A 119 3.75 13.83 -11.17
N PRO A 120 2.77 14.74 -11.38
CA PRO A 120 1.53 14.78 -10.63
C PRO A 120 0.73 13.49 -10.78
N MET A 121 0.25 12.95 -9.65
CA MET A 121 -0.62 11.77 -9.64
C MET A 121 -2.09 12.14 -9.63
N VAL A 122 -2.38 13.26 -8.97
CA VAL A 122 -3.75 13.76 -8.76
C VAL A 122 -3.76 15.27 -8.94
N THR A 123 -4.82 15.80 -9.54
CA THR A 123 -5.14 17.22 -9.55
C THR A 123 -6.52 17.44 -8.95
N VAL A 124 -6.67 18.57 -8.26
CA VAL A 124 -7.92 18.97 -7.60
C VAL A 124 -8.24 20.42 -8.01
N GLU A 125 -9.44 20.64 -8.48
CA GLU A 125 -9.94 21.96 -8.89
C GLU A 125 -11.33 22.21 -8.30
N SER A 126 -11.62 23.46 -7.89
CA SER A 126 -12.97 23.86 -7.46
C SER A 126 -13.92 23.97 -8.65
N THR A 127 -15.15 23.50 -8.48
CA THR A 127 -16.21 23.63 -9.47
C THR A 127 -17.18 24.78 -9.17
N ASP A 128 -17.16 25.32 -7.93
CA ASP A 128 -17.95 26.47 -7.52
C ASP A 128 -17.02 27.68 -7.24
N PRO A 129 -17.25 28.81 -7.94
CA PRO A 129 -16.44 30.03 -7.76
C PRO A 129 -16.43 30.60 -6.33
N GLU A 130 -17.50 30.43 -5.57
CA GLU A 130 -17.56 30.90 -4.18
C GLU A 130 -16.89 29.98 -3.17
N LEU A 131 -16.54 28.76 -3.62
CA LEU A 131 -15.96 27.70 -2.80
C LEU A 131 -14.54 27.31 -3.25
N ALA A 132 -13.81 28.23 -3.90
CA ALA A 132 -12.44 28.00 -4.35
C ALA A 132 -11.52 27.51 -3.23
N TRP A 133 -11.71 27.99 -2.00
CA TRP A 133 -10.94 27.59 -0.81
C TRP A 133 -11.04 26.11 -0.46
N ALA A 134 -12.11 25.42 -0.90
CA ALA A 134 -12.33 24.00 -0.61
C ALA A 134 -11.18 23.11 -1.12
N VAL A 135 -10.52 23.48 -2.23
CA VAL A 135 -9.37 22.75 -2.78
C VAL A 135 -8.23 22.62 -1.77
N SER A 136 -7.91 23.71 -1.07
CA SER A 136 -6.86 23.69 -0.04
C SER A 136 -7.34 23.04 1.25
N TYR A 137 -8.64 23.14 1.54
CA TYR A 137 -9.23 22.59 2.77
C TYR A 137 -9.10 21.05 2.85
N VAL A 138 -9.31 20.38 1.74
CA VAL A 138 -9.28 18.90 1.67
C VAL A 138 -7.87 18.29 1.58
N GLU A 139 -6.81 19.13 1.60
CA GLU A 139 -5.41 18.66 1.50
C GLU A 139 -5.08 17.57 2.50
N THR A 140 -5.50 17.70 3.76
CA THR A 140 -5.17 16.77 4.85
C THR A 140 -5.66 15.35 4.55
N LEU A 141 -6.90 15.21 4.07
CA LEU A 141 -7.47 13.91 3.70
C LEU A 141 -6.89 13.38 2.39
N MET A 142 -6.77 14.24 1.37
CA MET A 142 -6.21 13.86 0.08
C MET A 142 -4.76 13.41 0.19
N LEU A 143 -3.99 14.05 1.06
CA LEU A 143 -2.57 13.74 1.22
C LEU A 143 -2.34 12.38 1.90
N GLN A 144 -3.34 11.79 2.59
CA GLN A 144 -3.25 10.42 3.11
C GLN A 144 -2.98 9.37 2.01
N LEU A 145 -3.14 9.76 0.74
CA LEU A 145 -2.72 8.95 -0.42
C LEU A 145 -1.26 8.52 -0.36
N TRP A 146 -0.40 9.26 0.35
CA TRP A 146 1.01 8.91 0.51
C TRP A 146 1.21 7.49 1.03
N TYR A 147 0.32 7.02 1.93
CA TYR A 147 0.51 5.74 2.61
C TYR A 147 0.28 4.52 1.69
N PRO A 148 -0.91 4.34 1.08
CA PRO A 148 -1.12 3.22 0.16
C PRO A 148 -0.18 3.27 -1.06
N VAL A 149 0.12 4.45 -1.60
CA VAL A 149 1.10 4.59 -2.69
C VAL A 149 2.48 4.12 -2.25
N THR A 150 2.92 4.48 -1.05
CA THR A 150 4.26 4.09 -0.55
C THR A 150 4.36 2.59 -0.31
N VAL A 151 3.32 1.96 0.28
CA VAL A 151 3.29 0.51 0.51
C VAL A 151 3.22 -0.27 -0.80
N ALA A 152 2.37 0.16 -1.75
CA ALA A 152 2.30 -0.47 -3.09
C ALA A 152 3.66 -0.38 -3.81
N THR A 153 4.34 0.77 -3.72
CA THR A 153 5.66 0.99 -4.31
C THR A 153 6.73 0.09 -3.70
N LEU A 154 6.76 -0.02 -2.37
CA LEU A 154 7.67 -0.91 -1.67
C LEU A 154 7.44 -2.37 -2.07
N SER A 155 6.18 -2.81 -2.06
CA SER A 155 5.82 -4.19 -2.46
C SER A 155 6.22 -4.47 -3.92
N TRP A 156 5.95 -3.56 -4.84
CA TRP A 156 6.36 -3.68 -6.23
C TRP A 156 7.90 -3.71 -6.39
N SER A 157 8.62 -2.89 -5.63
CA SER A 157 10.09 -2.91 -5.63
C SER A 157 10.65 -4.25 -5.15
N VAL A 158 10.10 -4.81 -4.06
CA VAL A 158 10.50 -6.14 -3.56
C VAL A 158 10.10 -7.24 -4.55
N ARG A 159 8.93 -7.15 -5.19
CA ARG A 159 8.49 -8.09 -6.24
C ARG A 159 9.52 -8.18 -7.37
N LYS A 160 10.06 -7.05 -7.84
CA LYS A 160 11.10 -7.03 -8.89
C LYS A 160 12.38 -7.74 -8.44
N VAL A 161 12.79 -7.55 -7.20
CA VAL A 161 13.95 -8.26 -6.63
C VAL A 161 13.69 -9.76 -6.61
N ILE A 162 12.57 -10.21 -6.06
CA ILE A 162 12.24 -11.64 -5.97
C ILE A 162 12.10 -12.24 -7.37
N ALA A 163 11.44 -11.55 -8.30
CA ALA A 163 11.28 -12.00 -9.68
C ALA A 163 12.62 -12.29 -10.35
N SER A 164 13.60 -11.39 -10.21
CA SER A 164 14.93 -11.59 -10.82
C SER A 164 15.62 -12.86 -10.32
N PHE A 165 15.50 -13.20 -9.03
CA PHE A 165 16.06 -14.44 -8.50
C PHE A 165 15.27 -15.68 -8.92
N LEU A 166 13.95 -15.59 -8.98
CA LEU A 166 13.11 -16.68 -9.49
C LEU A 166 13.39 -16.96 -10.96
N ASP A 167 13.48 -15.92 -11.79
CA ASP A 167 13.80 -16.05 -13.22
C ASP A 167 15.15 -16.73 -13.45
N GLU A 168 16.12 -16.53 -12.56
CA GLU A 168 17.43 -17.16 -12.68
C GLU A 168 17.48 -18.59 -12.09
N THR A 169 16.66 -18.90 -11.07
CA THR A 169 16.86 -20.11 -10.25
C THR A 169 15.65 -21.05 -10.18
N SER A 170 14.47 -20.66 -10.68
CA SER A 170 13.22 -21.45 -10.61
C SER A 170 12.77 -21.92 -11.99
N ASP A 171 12.24 -23.13 -12.07
CA ASP A 171 11.56 -23.61 -13.28
C ASP A 171 10.12 -23.10 -13.38
N ASP A 172 9.54 -22.60 -12.30
CA ASP A 172 8.15 -22.13 -12.22
C ASP A 172 8.04 -20.76 -11.53
N ALA A 173 8.79 -19.77 -12.03
CA ALA A 173 8.85 -18.44 -11.47
C ALA A 173 7.46 -17.73 -11.42
N ALA A 174 6.65 -17.91 -12.45
CA ALA A 174 5.38 -17.20 -12.60
C ALA A 174 4.33 -17.61 -11.54
N SER A 175 4.21 -18.91 -11.23
CA SER A 175 3.27 -19.38 -10.20
C SER A 175 3.74 -19.08 -8.78
N GLN A 176 5.05 -19.03 -8.58
CA GLN A 176 5.70 -18.82 -7.27
C GLN A 176 5.65 -17.36 -6.83
N LEU A 177 5.95 -16.42 -7.73
CA LEU A 177 6.14 -15.00 -7.45
C LEU A 177 5.00 -14.36 -6.64
N PRO A 178 3.71 -14.61 -6.93
CA PRO A 178 2.60 -13.98 -6.20
C PRO A 178 2.58 -14.29 -4.70
N PHE A 179 3.22 -15.38 -4.25
CA PHE A 179 3.18 -15.88 -2.88
C PHE A 179 4.52 -15.78 -2.15
N LYS A 180 5.51 -15.09 -2.71
CA LYS A 180 6.86 -15.01 -2.12
C LYS A 180 7.02 -13.95 -1.04
N LEU A 181 6.08 -13.00 -0.92
CA LEU A 181 6.05 -12.04 0.16
C LEU A 181 4.65 -11.97 0.76
N HIS A 182 4.55 -12.19 2.07
CA HIS A 182 3.33 -12.13 2.86
C HIS A 182 3.31 -10.89 3.76
N ASP A 183 2.14 -10.26 3.88
CA ASP A 183 1.91 -9.18 4.84
C ASP A 183 1.64 -9.75 6.23
N PHE A 184 2.56 -9.48 7.18
CA PHE A 184 2.46 -9.81 8.60
C PHE A 184 2.28 -8.56 9.49
N GLY A 185 1.90 -7.42 8.89
CA GLY A 185 2.00 -6.11 9.51
C GLY A 185 0.78 -5.65 10.32
N TYR A 186 -0.36 -6.36 10.33
CA TYR A 186 -1.60 -5.87 10.93
C TYR A 186 -1.41 -5.43 12.38
N ARG A 187 -0.83 -6.28 13.22
CA ARG A 187 -0.67 -6.00 14.67
C ARG A 187 0.22 -4.80 14.97
N GLY A 188 1.01 -4.38 14.01
CA GLY A 188 1.98 -3.32 14.18
C GLY A 188 1.49 -1.92 13.80
N VAL A 189 0.47 -1.78 12.95
CA VAL A 189 -0.04 -0.48 12.51
C VAL A 189 -0.96 0.18 13.55
N SER A 190 -1.20 1.48 13.39
CA SER A 190 -1.88 2.32 14.36
C SER A 190 -3.41 2.09 14.43
N SER A 191 -4.02 1.53 13.41
CA SER A 191 -5.46 1.29 13.35
C SER A 191 -5.85 0.19 12.35
N PRO A 192 -7.05 -0.43 12.50
CA PRO A 192 -7.58 -1.36 11.50
C PRO A 192 -7.70 -0.74 10.11
N GLN A 193 -8.02 0.56 10.02
CA GLN A 193 -8.10 1.29 8.75
C GLN A 193 -6.72 1.40 8.08
N THR A 194 -5.67 1.65 8.86
CA THR A 194 -4.29 1.64 8.35
C THR A 194 -3.91 0.25 7.84
N ALA A 195 -4.25 -0.83 8.59
CA ALA A 195 -4.03 -2.20 8.15
C ALA A 195 -4.77 -2.51 6.85
N ALA A 196 -6.04 -2.10 6.73
CA ALA A 196 -6.85 -2.31 5.54
C ALA A 196 -6.23 -1.64 4.30
N ARG A 197 -5.88 -0.35 4.40
CA ARG A 197 -5.31 0.44 3.30
C ARG A 197 -3.91 -0.03 2.91
N GLY A 198 -3.03 -0.22 3.89
CA GLY A 198 -1.66 -0.67 3.63
C GLY A 198 -1.60 -2.11 3.16
N GLY A 199 -2.34 -3.02 3.83
CA GLY A 199 -2.39 -4.42 3.43
C GLY A 199 -2.97 -4.61 2.03
N LEU A 200 -4.03 -3.86 1.65
CA LEU A 200 -4.55 -3.92 0.29
C LEU A 200 -3.56 -3.35 -0.73
N ALA A 201 -2.81 -2.31 -0.37
CA ALA A 201 -1.76 -1.76 -1.22
C ALA A 201 -0.64 -2.79 -1.49
N HIS A 202 -0.29 -3.63 -0.50
CA HIS A 202 0.60 -4.77 -0.70
C HIS A 202 0.02 -5.78 -1.70
N LEU A 203 -1.28 -6.05 -1.61
CA LEU A 203 -1.96 -7.02 -2.47
C LEU A 203 -2.13 -6.57 -3.94
N VAL A 204 -1.72 -5.37 -4.28
CA VAL A 204 -1.56 -4.96 -5.70
C VAL A 204 -0.41 -5.74 -6.36
N ALA A 205 0.68 -5.98 -5.63
CA ALA A 205 1.88 -6.64 -6.13
C ALA A 205 1.95 -8.15 -5.79
N PHE A 206 1.38 -8.57 -4.67
CA PHE A 206 1.41 -9.94 -4.16
C PHE A 206 0.03 -10.48 -3.84
N ARG A 207 -0.04 -11.76 -3.42
CA ARG A 207 -1.28 -12.46 -3.04
C ARG A 207 -1.22 -13.05 -1.62
N GLY A 208 -0.07 -12.99 -0.94
CA GLY A 208 0.12 -13.52 0.41
C GLY A 208 -0.19 -12.47 1.47
N THR A 209 -1.07 -12.79 2.44
CA THR A 209 -1.41 -11.90 3.55
C THR A 209 -2.03 -12.64 4.73
N ASP A 210 -1.68 -12.21 5.95
CA ASP A 210 -2.39 -12.55 7.18
C ASP A 210 -3.29 -11.39 7.65
N THR A 211 -3.29 -10.26 6.92
CA THR A 211 -4.08 -9.07 7.23
C THR A 211 -5.50 -9.20 6.66
N LEU A 212 -6.43 -9.79 7.41
CA LEU A 212 -7.83 -9.97 6.97
C LEU A 212 -8.52 -8.63 6.66
N ALA A 213 -8.15 -7.54 7.32
CA ALA A 213 -8.67 -6.20 7.03
C ALA A 213 -8.39 -5.78 5.56
N ALA A 214 -7.25 -6.21 4.98
CA ALA A 214 -6.92 -5.96 3.57
C ALA A 214 -7.84 -6.75 2.62
N VAL A 215 -8.18 -7.98 2.96
CA VAL A 215 -9.12 -8.81 2.18
C VAL A 215 -10.51 -8.18 2.18
N LEU A 216 -10.97 -7.69 3.34
CA LEU A 216 -12.24 -6.97 3.45
C LEU A 216 -12.23 -5.66 2.64
N ALA A 217 -11.11 -4.92 2.66
CA ALA A 217 -10.97 -3.70 1.86
C ALA A 217 -11.02 -3.99 0.35
N GLY A 218 -10.42 -5.10 -0.10
CA GLY A 218 -10.53 -5.54 -1.50
C GLY A 218 -11.98 -5.74 -1.94
N ARG A 219 -12.79 -6.34 -1.09
CA ARG A 219 -14.24 -6.53 -1.34
C ARG A 219 -15.01 -5.23 -1.32
N ALA A 220 -14.74 -4.37 -0.32
CA ALA A 220 -15.50 -3.15 -0.10
C ALA A 220 -15.23 -2.07 -1.14
N TYR A 221 -13.97 -1.94 -1.57
CA TYR A 221 -13.55 -0.82 -2.40
C TYR A 221 -13.24 -1.20 -3.85
N TYR A 222 -12.83 -2.44 -4.15
CA TYR A 222 -12.29 -2.82 -5.47
C TYR A 222 -12.95 -4.04 -6.09
N ASP A 223 -14.15 -4.39 -5.66
CA ASP A 223 -14.95 -5.51 -6.18
C ASP A 223 -14.16 -6.85 -6.28
N GLU A 224 -13.21 -7.05 -5.36
CA GLU A 224 -12.35 -8.25 -5.34
C GLU A 224 -12.83 -9.22 -4.24
N PRO A 225 -13.49 -10.32 -4.58
CA PRO A 225 -14.02 -11.25 -3.58
C PRO A 225 -12.95 -11.87 -2.67
N MET A 226 -11.74 -12.09 -3.22
CA MET A 226 -10.61 -12.68 -2.51
C MET A 226 -9.28 -12.05 -2.97
N ALA A 227 -8.91 -10.96 -2.31
CA ALA A 227 -7.73 -10.19 -2.68
C ALA A 227 -6.41 -10.90 -2.35
N GLY A 228 -6.38 -11.75 -1.32
CA GLY A 228 -5.16 -12.43 -0.87
C GLY A 228 -5.45 -13.71 -0.10
N TYR A 229 -4.40 -14.50 0.12
CA TYR A 229 -4.47 -15.84 0.69
C TYR A 229 -3.44 -16.03 1.79
N SER A 230 -3.70 -16.98 2.68
CA SER A 230 -2.79 -17.49 3.70
C SER A 230 -2.86 -19.01 3.79
N ILE A 231 -2.05 -19.59 4.66
CA ILE A 231 -2.00 -21.01 4.97
C ILE A 231 -2.12 -21.23 6.48
N PRO A 232 -2.53 -22.41 6.96
CA PRO A 232 -2.43 -22.73 8.37
C PRO A 232 -1.00 -22.54 8.87
N ALA A 233 -0.83 -21.77 9.94
CA ALA A 233 0.49 -21.47 10.50
C ALA A 233 0.46 -21.48 12.03
N ALA A 234 1.50 -22.06 12.64
CA ALA A 234 1.68 -21.98 14.07
C ALA A 234 2.24 -20.63 14.51
N GLU A 235 1.91 -20.21 15.72
CA GLU A 235 2.64 -19.18 16.47
C GLU A 235 3.33 -19.80 17.69
N HIS A 236 4.21 -19.07 18.36
CA HIS A 236 4.95 -19.60 19.50
C HIS A 236 4.04 -20.19 20.60
N SER A 237 2.92 -19.53 20.94
CA SER A 237 2.01 -20.02 21.97
C SER A 237 1.38 -21.38 21.64
N THR A 238 1.12 -21.68 20.37
CA THR A 238 0.55 -22.96 19.93
C THR A 238 1.56 -24.11 19.97
N ILE A 239 2.85 -23.82 20.07
CA ILE A 239 3.93 -24.77 20.23
C ILE A 239 4.34 -24.85 21.71
N THR A 240 4.68 -23.73 22.32
CA THR A 240 5.21 -23.70 23.70
C THR A 240 4.19 -24.13 24.75
N SER A 241 2.89 -24.02 24.48
CA SER A 241 1.82 -24.50 25.38
C SER A 241 1.85 -26.03 25.61
N TRP A 242 2.53 -26.81 24.77
CA TRP A 242 2.73 -28.24 24.97
C TRP A 242 3.81 -28.55 26.02
N GLY A 243 4.62 -27.57 26.39
CA GLY A 243 5.77 -27.72 27.28
C GLY A 243 7.05 -28.07 26.51
N PRO A 244 8.23 -27.76 27.11
CA PRO A 244 9.51 -27.90 26.41
C PRO A 244 9.86 -29.34 26.02
N GLU A 245 9.43 -30.33 26.83
CA GLU A 245 9.69 -31.73 26.57
C GLU A 245 8.77 -32.33 25.48
N ALA A 246 7.69 -31.63 25.14
CA ALA A 246 6.68 -32.12 24.18
C ALA A 246 6.66 -31.32 22.86
N GLU A 247 7.72 -30.59 22.53
CA GLU A 247 7.80 -29.80 21.30
C GLU A 247 7.59 -30.70 20.05
N VAL A 248 8.12 -31.88 20.04
CA VAL A 248 7.91 -32.88 18.95
C VAL A 248 6.44 -33.28 18.79
N GLU A 249 5.69 -33.38 19.90
CA GLU A 249 4.25 -33.67 19.84
C GLU A 249 3.44 -32.52 19.34
N ALA A 250 3.84 -31.26 19.68
CA ALA A 250 3.25 -30.07 19.08
C ALA A 250 3.40 -30.07 17.55
N TYR A 251 4.59 -30.38 17.05
CA TYR A 251 4.86 -30.51 15.61
C TYR A 251 4.08 -31.66 14.97
N ARG A 252 4.01 -32.82 15.63
CA ARG A 252 3.20 -33.96 15.17
C ARG A 252 1.71 -33.59 15.08
N ASN A 253 1.23 -32.78 16.02
CA ASN A 253 -0.14 -32.29 15.96
C ASN A 253 -0.38 -31.40 14.73
N MET A 254 0.58 -30.56 14.32
CA MET A 254 0.47 -29.78 13.08
C MET A 254 0.33 -30.68 11.85
N ILE A 255 1.10 -31.78 11.78
CA ILE A 255 0.96 -32.77 10.71
C ILE A 255 -0.42 -33.43 10.76
N ARG A 256 -0.90 -33.86 11.91
CA ARG A 256 -2.22 -34.50 12.07
C ARG A 256 -3.38 -33.59 11.64
N GLN A 257 -3.30 -32.28 11.94
CA GLN A 257 -4.37 -31.33 11.63
C GLN A 257 -4.34 -30.87 10.17
N PHE A 258 -3.17 -30.66 9.61
CA PHE A 258 -3.01 -29.96 8.32
C PHE A 258 -2.27 -30.77 7.26
N GLY A 259 -1.61 -31.90 7.64
CA GLY A 259 -0.86 -32.76 6.74
C GLY A 259 -1.77 -33.64 5.89
N LYS A 260 -2.03 -33.20 4.67
CA LYS A 260 -2.77 -33.97 3.65
C LYS A 260 -2.18 -33.70 2.27
N PRO A 261 -2.33 -34.60 1.30
CA PRO A 261 -1.76 -34.46 -0.03
C PRO A 261 -2.11 -33.11 -0.67
N GLY A 262 -1.08 -32.38 -1.11
CA GLY A 262 -1.20 -31.07 -1.75
C GLY A 262 -1.45 -29.89 -0.79
N ALA A 263 -1.59 -30.11 0.51
CA ALA A 263 -1.69 -29.02 1.48
C ALA A 263 -0.33 -28.39 1.75
N ILE A 264 -0.37 -27.14 2.23
CA ILE A 264 0.80 -26.41 2.70
C ILE A 264 0.48 -25.89 4.11
N PHE A 265 1.38 -26.06 5.05
CA PHE A 265 1.26 -25.47 6.38
C PHE A 265 2.61 -25.01 6.92
N ALA A 266 2.62 -23.94 7.71
CA ALA A 266 3.82 -23.37 8.30
C ALA A 266 3.90 -23.68 9.80
N CYS A 267 5.11 -23.95 10.28
CA CYS A 267 5.35 -24.19 11.69
C CYS A 267 6.55 -23.37 12.18
N VAL A 268 6.32 -22.49 13.17
CA VAL A 268 7.41 -21.83 13.89
C VAL A 268 8.21 -22.87 14.67
N SER A 269 9.51 -22.85 14.52
CA SER A 269 10.37 -23.94 14.96
C SER A 269 11.59 -23.50 15.77
N ASP A 270 11.62 -22.27 16.24
CA ASP A 270 12.72 -21.67 17.03
C ASP A 270 12.34 -21.43 18.50
N SER A 271 11.28 -22.09 18.98
CA SER A 271 10.83 -21.91 20.36
C SER A 271 11.92 -22.24 21.39
N THR A 272 12.80 -23.19 21.07
CA THR A 272 13.95 -23.56 21.90
C THR A 272 15.26 -23.48 21.12
N ASP A 273 15.47 -24.35 20.14
CA ASP A 273 16.65 -24.41 19.28
C ASP A 273 16.23 -24.79 17.86
N ILE A 274 16.25 -23.80 16.95
CA ILE A 274 15.85 -23.98 15.55
C ILE A 274 16.67 -25.10 14.86
N TYR A 275 17.94 -25.23 15.16
CA TYR A 275 18.79 -26.21 14.51
C TYR A 275 18.51 -27.62 15.01
N ASN A 276 18.25 -27.79 16.31
CA ASN A 276 17.76 -29.06 16.87
C ASN A 276 16.38 -29.39 16.30
N ALA A 277 15.48 -28.43 16.24
CA ALA A 277 14.15 -28.64 15.65
C ALA A 277 14.22 -29.12 14.20
N VAL A 278 15.06 -28.46 13.37
CA VAL A 278 15.20 -28.82 11.95
C VAL A 278 15.94 -30.15 11.75
N ASP A 279 17.07 -30.38 12.45
CA ASP A 279 17.89 -31.58 12.25
C ASP A 279 17.24 -32.82 12.89
N HIS A 280 16.79 -32.74 14.14
CA HIS A 280 16.34 -33.87 14.90
C HIS A 280 14.82 -34.05 14.97
N LEU A 281 14.07 -32.98 15.31
CA LEU A 281 12.63 -33.13 15.48
C LEU A 281 11.92 -33.33 14.14
N TRP A 282 12.09 -32.41 13.19
CA TRP A 282 11.56 -32.52 11.83
C TRP A 282 12.31 -33.54 10.99
N GLY A 283 13.67 -33.53 11.07
CA GLY A 283 14.55 -34.26 10.17
C GLY A 283 14.77 -35.71 10.53
N GLU A 284 14.52 -36.13 11.76
CA GLU A 284 14.62 -37.55 12.22
C GLU A 284 13.27 -38.03 12.73
N ALA A 285 12.78 -37.45 13.84
CA ALA A 285 11.62 -38.00 14.54
C ALA A 285 10.32 -37.91 13.70
N LEU A 286 10.11 -36.86 12.93
CA LEU A 286 8.87 -36.59 12.16
C LEU A 286 9.06 -36.72 10.65
N ARG A 287 10.26 -36.99 10.16
CA ARG A 287 10.56 -37.02 8.73
C ARG A 287 9.61 -37.91 7.92
N GLN A 288 9.38 -39.12 8.41
CA GLN A 288 8.51 -40.09 7.72
C GLN A 288 7.06 -39.57 7.71
N GLU A 289 6.57 -39.06 8.84
CA GLU A 289 5.21 -38.55 8.94
C GLU A 289 4.99 -37.34 8.00
N VAL A 290 5.97 -36.40 7.88
CA VAL A 290 5.94 -35.30 6.92
C VAL A 290 5.88 -35.80 5.49
N THR A 291 6.75 -36.78 5.14
CA THR A 291 6.81 -37.32 3.78
C THR A 291 5.53 -38.07 3.41
N ASP A 292 5.01 -38.93 4.30
CA ASP A 292 3.81 -39.74 4.07
C ASP A 292 2.53 -38.89 4.00
N SER A 293 2.51 -37.71 4.65
CA SER A 293 1.38 -36.79 4.59
C SER A 293 1.11 -36.25 3.18
N GLY A 294 2.14 -36.19 2.33
CA GLY A 294 2.08 -35.56 1.01
C GLY A 294 1.87 -34.06 1.04
N ALA A 295 1.99 -33.42 2.22
CA ALA A 295 1.91 -31.98 2.39
C ALA A 295 3.28 -31.32 2.24
N MET A 296 3.29 -30.02 2.00
CA MET A 296 4.48 -29.18 2.06
C MET A 296 4.59 -28.55 3.45
N LEU A 297 5.57 -28.95 4.23
CA LEU A 297 5.93 -28.30 5.49
C LEU A 297 6.74 -27.05 5.21
N VAL A 298 6.31 -25.89 5.77
CA VAL A 298 7.07 -24.65 5.73
C VAL A 298 7.63 -24.37 7.12
N VAL A 299 8.94 -24.54 7.28
CA VAL A 299 9.64 -24.28 8.54
C VAL A 299 9.87 -22.78 8.69
N ARG A 300 9.50 -22.21 9.84
CA ARG A 300 9.69 -20.78 10.17
C ARG A 300 10.72 -20.63 11.29
N PRO A 301 11.95 -20.22 10.98
CA PRO A 301 12.83 -19.59 11.93
C PRO A 301 12.37 -18.13 12.14
N ASP A 302 12.31 -17.66 13.38
CA ASP A 302 11.74 -16.35 13.73
C ASP A 302 12.70 -15.52 14.60
N SER A 303 13.98 -15.92 14.66
CA SER A 303 15.02 -15.28 15.46
C SER A 303 16.41 -15.45 14.86
N GLY A 304 17.37 -14.63 15.32
CA GLY A 304 18.77 -14.66 14.90
C GLY A 304 19.05 -13.84 13.63
N ASP A 305 20.27 -13.95 13.10
CA ASP A 305 20.61 -13.31 11.81
C ASP A 305 19.88 -14.05 10.68
N PRO A 306 18.98 -13.37 9.95
CA PRO A 306 18.11 -14.03 9.00
C PRO A 306 18.87 -14.65 7.82
N ILE A 307 20.03 -14.14 7.44
CA ILE A 307 20.84 -14.67 6.34
C ILE A 307 21.50 -15.98 6.76
N GLU A 308 22.15 -15.97 7.94
CA GLU A 308 22.86 -17.14 8.48
C GLU A 308 21.88 -18.27 8.82
N VAL A 309 20.80 -17.93 9.53
CA VAL A 309 19.82 -18.92 10.00
C VAL A 309 19.13 -19.60 8.83
N VAL A 310 18.67 -18.84 7.82
CA VAL A 310 18.02 -19.41 6.64
C VAL A 310 18.96 -20.36 5.88
N LEU A 311 20.21 -19.97 5.64
CA LEU A 311 21.15 -20.82 4.94
C LEU A 311 21.47 -22.11 5.71
N ARG A 312 21.67 -22.02 7.03
CA ARG A 312 21.95 -23.18 7.86
C ARG A 312 20.74 -24.14 7.93
N CYS A 313 19.54 -23.60 8.06
CA CYS A 313 18.32 -24.41 8.01
C CYS A 313 18.16 -25.08 6.64
N ALA A 314 18.41 -24.41 5.53
CA ALA A 314 18.35 -25.01 4.20
C ALA A 314 19.31 -26.22 4.05
N ARG A 315 20.54 -26.10 4.56
CA ARG A 315 21.53 -27.17 4.56
C ARG A 315 21.12 -28.39 5.41
N LEU A 316 20.53 -28.13 6.59
CA LEU A 316 20.02 -29.18 7.47
C LEU A 316 18.82 -29.90 6.85
N LEU A 317 17.89 -29.13 6.25
CA LEU A 317 16.73 -29.69 5.54
C LEU A 317 17.18 -30.52 4.32
N GLU A 318 18.17 -30.05 3.54
CA GLU A 318 18.75 -30.82 2.44
C GLU A 318 19.35 -32.14 2.94
N LYS A 319 20.12 -32.13 4.03
CA LYS A 319 20.70 -33.31 4.66
C LYS A 319 19.64 -34.36 5.05
N ARG A 320 18.47 -33.89 5.52
CA ARG A 320 17.44 -34.76 6.08
C ARG A 320 16.37 -35.18 5.06
N PHE A 321 15.88 -34.26 4.25
CA PHE A 321 14.81 -34.51 3.29
C PHE A 321 15.33 -34.74 1.86
N GLY A 322 16.54 -34.29 1.57
CA GLY A 322 17.11 -34.31 0.23
C GLY A 322 16.64 -33.09 -0.60
N ALA A 323 17.22 -33.01 -1.78
CA ALA A 323 16.85 -32.00 -2.77
C ALA A 323 16.88 -32.58 -4.18
N ASP A 324 16.10 -32.00 -5.08
CA ASP A 324 16.19 -32.28 -6.51
C ASP A 324 16.89 -31.11 -7.19
N THR A 325 17.67 -31.38 -8.23
CA THR A 325 18.27 -30.30 -9.03
C THR A 325 17.34 -30.00 -10.18
N ASN A 326 16.92 -28.73 -10.27
CA ASN A 326 16.02 -28.28 -11.34
C ASN A 326 16.76 -28.08 -12.69
N SER A 327 16.03 -27.71 -13.74
CA SER A 327 16.60 -27.54 -15.09
C SER A 327 17.66 -26.44 -15.20
N LYS A 328 17.63 -25.48 -14.26
CA LYS A 328 18.61 -24.37 -14.17
C LYS A 328 19.81 -24.69 -13.29
N GLY A 329 19.89 -25.93 -12.75
CA GLY A 329 21.03 -26.39 -11.94
C GLY A 329 20.96 -26.04 -10.46
N TYR A 330 19.82 -25.56 -9.96
CA TYR A 330 19.62 -25.19 -8.56
C TYR A 330 18.85 -26.25 -7.79
N LYS A 331 19.18 -26.38 -6.51
CA LYS A 331 18.55 -27.33 -5.60
C LYS A 331 17.18 -26.85 -5.14
N VAL A 332 16.19 -27.75 -5.18
CA VAL A 332 14.84 -27.56 -4.64
C VAL A 332 14.61 -28.64 -3.58
N LEU A 333 14.37 -28.25 -2.33
CA LEU A 333 14.18 -29.15 -1.20
C LEU A 333 12.93 -30.01 -1.39
N ARG A 334 12.97 -31.28 -1.00
CA ARG A 334 11.82 -32.17 -1.07
C ARG A 334 10.92 -32.01 0.16
N ASN A 335 9.61 -31.92 -0.03
CA ASN A 335 8.57 -31.88 1.01
C ASN A 335 8.65 -30.70 1.99
N VAL A 336 9.68 -29.87 1.94
CA VAL A 336 9.90 -28.78 2.90
C VAL A 336 10.28 -27.49 2.21
N ARG A 337 9.90 -26.36 2.84
CA ARG A 337 10.27 -24.99 2.44
C ARG A 337 10.60 -24.19 3.69
N LEU A 338 11.08 -22.98 3.50
CA LEU A 338 11.33 -21.99 4.55
C LEU A 338 10.43 -20.77 4.38
N ILE A 339 10.07 -20.14 5.48
CA ILE A 339 9.54 -18.79 5.50
C ILE A 339 10.25 -17.99 6.58
N GLN A 340 10.89 -16.87 6.20
CA GLN A 340 11.52 -15.96 7.15
C GLN A 340 10.61 -14.77 7.41
N GLY A 341 10.28 -14.52 8.69
CA GLY A 341 9.38 -13.44 9.11
C GLY A 341 10.05 -12.35 9.93
N ASP A 342 11.10 -12.67 10.68
CA ASP A 342 11.83 -11.71 11.49
C ASP A 342 12.94 -11.02 10.70
N GLY A 343 13.16 -9.72 10.97
CA GLY A 343 14.21 -8.92 10.35
C GLY A 343 14.04 -8.63 8.85
N ILE A 344 12.85 -8.88 8.27
CA ILE A 344 12.62 -8.77 6.82
C ILE A 344 12.29 -7.35 6.39
N ASN A 345 13.07 -6.88 5.42
CA ASN A 345 12.90 -5.64 4.68
C ASN A 345 13.43 -5.82 3.23
N ASP A 346 13.33 -4.78 2.41
CA ASP A 346 13.76 -4.82 1.00
C ASP A 346 15.24 -5.19 0.79
N ARG A 347 16.13 -4.86 1.74
CA ARG A 347 17.54 -5.23 1.69
C ARG A 347 17.75 -6.70 2.08
N THR A 348 17.23 -7.12 3.23
CA THR A 348 17.44 -8.49 3.74
C THR A 348 16.82 -9.54 2.82
N VAL A 349 15.71 -9.27 2.13
CA VAL A 349 15.15 -10.14 1.08
C VAL A 349 16.19 -10.41 -0.01
N ARG A 350 16.83 -9.37 -0.52
CA ARG A 350 17.89 -9.50 -1.55
C ARG A 350 19.08 -10.29 -1.04
N ASP A 351 19.55 -9.99 0.16
CA ASP A 351 20.76 -10.61 0.73
C ASP A 351 20.55 -12.10 1.01
N ILE A 352 19.37 -12.50 1.50
CA ILE A 352 19.00 -13.90 1.71
C ILE A 352 18.94 -14.63 0.37
N LEU A 353 18.26 -14.09 -0.63
CA LEU A 353 18.13 -14.71 -1.96
C LEU A 353 19.50 -14.85 -2.65
N ALA A 354 20.35 -13.82 -2.56
CA ALA A 354 21.72 -13.87 -3.08
C ALA A 354 22.54 -14.96 -2.40
N THR A 355 22.44 -15.08 -1.07
CA THR A 355 23.16 -16.10 -0.29
C THR A 355 22.69 -17.51 -0.65
N LEU A 356 21.39 -17.75 -0.76
CA LEU A 356 20.84 -19.03 -1.19
C LEU A 356 21.33 -19.40 -2.60
N LYS A 357 21.23 -18.48 -3.56
CA LYS A 357 21.70 -18.67 -4.94
C LYS A 357 23.18 -19.02 -5.00
N LEU A 358 24.04 -18.30 -4.27
CA LEU A 358 25.49 -18.57 -4.20
C LEU A 358 25.81 -19.96 -3.64
N ASN A 359 24.92 -20.53 -2.82
CA ASN A 359 25.03 -21.88 -2.27
C ASN A 359 24.28 -22.94 -3.08
N GLY A 360 23.82 -22.60 -4.29
CA GLY A 360 23.19 -23.52 -5.22
C GLY A 360 21.73 -23.84 -4.94
N TYR A 361 21.03 -23.05 -4.09
CA TYR A 361 19.61 -23.23 -3.81
C TYR A 361 18.75 -22.32 -4.69
N SER A 362 17.65 -22.87 -5.20
CA SER A 362 16.61 -22.10 -5.88
C SER A 362 15.86 -21.18 -4.92
N ALA A 363 15.41 -20.03 -5.41
CA ALA A 363 14.49 -19.14 -4.70
C ALA A 363 13.12 -19.81 -4.40
N ASP A 364 12.83 -20.96 -5.00
CA ASP A 364 11.66 -21.79 -4.68
C ASP A 364 11.62 -22.22 -3.20
N ASN A 365 12.78 -22.34 -2.57
CA ASN A 365 12.90 -22.87 -1.22
C ASN A 365 12.44 -21.93 -0.13
N ILE A 366 12.23 -20.63 -0.42
CA ILE A 366 11.90 -19.64 0.60
C ILE A 366 10.74 -18.73 0.17
N ALA A 367 9.93 -18.34 1.15
CA ALA A 367 9.04 -17.20 1.14
C ALA A 367 9.40 -16.25 2.29
N PHE A 368 8.84 -15.06 2.27
CA PHE A 368 9.09 -14.02 3.28
C PHE A 368 7.79 -13.55 3.90
N GLY A 369 7.84 -13.22 5.20
CA GLY A 369 6.83 -12.44 5.89
C GLY A 369 7.42 -11.07 6.25
N MET A 370 6.73 -9.99 5.93
CA MET A 370 7.18 -8.65 6.26
C MET A 370 6.10 -7.93 7.07
N GLY A 371 6.41 -7.59 8.31
CA GLY A 371 5.51 -6.88 9.21
C GLY A 371 5.81 -5.37 9.23
N GLY A 372 6.57 -4.93 10.24
CA GLY A 372 6.92 -3.53 10.42
C GLY A 372 7.62 -2.90 9.21
N GLY A 373 8.51 -3.65 8.55
CA GLY A 373 9.20 -3.22 7.34
C GLY A 373 8.26 -2.86 6.19
N LEU A 374 7.09 -3.52 6.12
CA LEU A 374 6.10 -3.30 5.07
C LEU A 374 5.15 -2.14 5.38
N LEU A 375 4.52 -2.16 6.57
CA LEU A 375 3.38 -1.29 6.87
C LEU A 375 3.72 -0.12 7.81
N GLN A 376 4.84 -0.15 8.53
CA GLN A 376 5.16 0.82 9.59
C GLN A 376 6.41 1.65 9.35
N GLN A 377 7.47 1.06 8.77
CA GLN A 377 8.74 1.74 8.53
C GLN A 377 8.67 2.61 7.26
N VAL A 378 7.52 3.20 7.03
CA VAL A 378 7.22 4.14 5.95
C VAL A 378 6.53 5.37 6.54
N ASN A 379 6.80 6.53 5.96
CA ASN A 379 6.16 7.79 6.31
C ASN A 379 5.99 8.66 5.06
N ARG A 380 5.33 9.81 5.19
CA ARG A 380 5.10 10.73 4.08
C ARG A 380 6.41 11.13 3.37
N ASP A 381 7.52 11.21 4.09
CA ASP A 381 8.81 11.64 3.56
C ASP A 381 9.59 10.50 2.89
N THR A 382 9.15 9.24 3.03
CA THR A 382 9.72 8.10 2.29
C THR A 382 9.71 8.35 0.78
N LEU A 383 8.62 8.93 0.26
CA LEU A 383 8.47 9.38 -1.14
C LEU A 383 8.33 10.91 -1.26
N LYS A 384 8.55 11.66 -0.18
CA LYS A 384 8.44 13.12 -0.11
C LYS A 384 7.14 13.66 -0.72
N PHE A 385 6.01 13.04 -0.34
CA PHE A 385 4.69 13.41 -0.84
C PHE A 385 4.31 14.83 -0.47
N ALA A 386 3.69 15.53 -1.42
CA ALA A 386 3.18 16.87 -1.22
C ALA A 386 1.93 17.13 -2.07
N MET A 387 0.98 17.90 -1.50
CA MET A 387 -0.05 18.59 -2.24
C MET A 387 0.30 20.07 -2.28
N LYS A 388 0.15 20.70 -3.44
CA LYS A 388 0.49 22.12 -3.61
C LYS A 388 -0.52 22.82 -4.51
N CYS A 389 -1.02 23.97 -4.06
CA CYS A 389 -1.69 24.92 -4.91
C CYS A 389 -0.69 25.44 -5.95
N SER A 390 -1.05 25.41 -7.22
CA SER A 390 -0.19 25.87 -8.33
C SER A 390 -0.84 26.95 -9.20
N ALA A 391 -2.15 27.17 -9.06
CA ALA A 391 -2.85 28.29 -9.68
C ALA A 391 -4.07 28.69 -8.87
N ILE A 392 -4.39 29.98 -8.89
CA ILE A 392 -5.65 30.55 -8.41
C ILE A 392 -6.28 31.38 -9.51
N ARG A 393 -7.60 31.49 -9.51
CA ARG A 393 -8.34 32.44 -10.37
C ARG A 393 -8.86 33.57 -9.50
N VAL A 394 -8.59 34.80 -9.93
CA VAL A 394 -9.00 36.01 -9.20
C VAL A 394 -9.73 36.92 -10.18
N ASN A 395 -11.00 37.20 -9.91
CA ASN A 395 -11.88 37.98 -10.81
C ASN A 395 -11.90 37.41 -12.24
N GLY A 396 -11.96 36.10 -12.38
CA GLY A 396 -12.00 35.40 -13.67
C GLY A 396 -10.64 35.13 -14.32
N GLU A 397 -9.54 35.70 -13.81
CA GLU A 397 -8.19 35.56 -14.40
C GLU A 397 -7.33 34.58 -13.62
N TRP A 398 -6.78 33.55 -14.29
CA TRP A 398 -5.86 32.61 -13.70
C TRP A 398 -4.48 33.22 -13.46
N ARG A 399 -3.92 32.94 -12.29
CA ARG A 399 -2.57 33.32 -11.86
C ARG A 399 -1.82 32.13 -11.34
N ASP A 400 -0.55 32.02 -11.73
CA ASP A 400 0.35 31.00 -11.22
C ASP A 400 0.66 31.20 -9.74
N VAL A 401 0.70 30.12 -9.00
CA VAL A 401 1.11 30.08 -7.58
C VAL A 401 2.25 29.09 -7.45
N TRP A 402 3.38 29.55 -6.91
CA TRP A 402 4.53 28.67 -6.67
C TRP A 402 5.41 29.21 -5.55
N LYS A 403 6.23 28.33 -5.00
CA LYS A 403 7.33 28.74 -4.11
C LYS A 403 8.67 28.25 -4.67
N ASN A 404 9.69 29.05 -4.46
CA ASN A 404 11.07 28.72 -4.81
C ASN A 404 11.99 29.19 -3.66
N PRO A 405 12.07 28.45 -2.54
CA PRO A 405 12.82 28.88 -1.36
C PRO A 405 14.31 28.84 -1.64
N VAL A 406 15.00 29.93 -1.37
CA VAL A 406 16.45 30.06 -1.54
C VAL A 406 17.21 29.05 -0.65
N THR A 407 16.64 28.75 0.52
CA THR A 407 17.26 27.83 1.51
C THR A 407 17.13 26.35 1.15
N ASP A 408 16.22 25.98 0.23
CA ASP A 408 16.02 24.59 -0.20
C ASP A 408 15.38 24.55 -1.61
N PRO A 409 16.22 24.63 -2.66
CA PRO A 409 15.73 24.55 -4.05
C PRO A 409 14.97 23.27 -4.38
N GLY A 410 15.23 22.16 -3.65
CA GLY A 410 14.52 20.88 -3.78
C GLY A 410 13.02 20.96 -3.37
N LYS A 411 12.64 22.06 -2.69
CA LYS A 411 11.24 22.36 -2.34
C LYS A 411 10.52 23.32 -3.31
N ALA A 412 11.14 23.65 -4.45
CA ALA A 412 10.45 24.39 -5.51
C ALA A 412 9.17 23.66 -5.92
N SER A 413 8.07 24.37 -6.10
CA SER A 413 6.80 23.80 -6.55
C SER A 413 6.54 24.13 -8.01
N LYS A 414 5.75 23.26 -8.68
CA LYS A 414 5.23 23.54 -10.03
C LYS A 414 4.27 24.72 -9.98
N ARG A 415 4.08 25.37 -11.11
CA ARG A 415 3.18 26.50 -11.30
C ARG A 415 2.20 26.24 -12.43
N GLY A 416 1.08 26.92 -12.42
CA GLY A 416 0.05 26.84 -13.44
C GLY A 416 -0.90 25.65 -13.26
N ARG A 417 -1.92 25.61 -14.10
CA ARG A 417 -2.82 24.46 -14.22
C ARG A 417 -2.15 23.42 -15.09
N MET A 418 -2.17 22.18 -14.65
CA MET A 418 -1.43 21.12 -15.32
C MET A 418 -2.21 19.84 -15.45
N THR A 419 -1.73 19.00 -16.38
CA THR A 419 -2.10 17.61 -16.52
C THR A 419 -0.88 16.77 -16.82
N VAL A 420 -1.06 15.47 -17.02
CA VAL A 420 -0.02 14.52 -17.37
C VAL A 420 -0.31 13.93 -18.75
N LEU A 421 0.66 14.04 -19.63
CA LEU A 421 0.61 13.44 -20.94
C LEU A 421 1.36 12.12 -20.95
N ARG A 422 0.79 11.13 -21.65
CA ARG A 422 1.46 9.88 -21.99
C ARG A 422 1.90 9.90 -23.45
N ASN A 423 3.16 9.61 -23.69
CA ASN A 423 3.64 9.36 -25.04
C ASN A 423 3.07 8.02 -25.53
N ARG A 424 2.40 8.02 -26.68
CA ARG A 424 1.72 6.83 -27.24
C ARG A 424 2.67 5.71 -27.69
N GLU A 425 3.91 6.08 -28.07
CA GLU A 425 4.92 5.12 -28.53
C GLU A 425 5.73 4.54 -27.37
N THR A 426 6.16 5.39 -26.44
CA THR A 426 7.09 4.98 -25.35
C THR A 426 6.39 4.70 -24.03
N GLY A 427 5.13 5.13 -23.84
CA GLY A 427 4.41 5.09 -22.55
C GLY A 427 4.92 6.11 -21.53
N GLU A 428 5.92 6.94 -21.85
CA GLU A 428 6.52 7.89 -20.92
C GLU A 428 5.51 8.97 -20.49
N LEU A 429 5.49 9.25 -19.17
CA LEU A 429 4.64 10.27 -18.58
C LEU A 429 5.40 11.58 -18.41
N ARG A 430 4.79 12.68 -18.80
CA ARG A 430 5.32 14.03 -18.57
C ARG A 430 4.24 15.01 -18.10
N THR A 431 4.63 15.96 -17.25
CA THR A 431 3.75 17.09 -16.88
C THR A 431 3.63 18.06 -18.04
N ALA A 432 2.43 18.56 -18.30
CA ALA A 432 2.14 19.61 -19.26
C ALA A 432 1.22 20.67 -18.66
N LEU A 433 1.38 21.92 -19.05
CA LEU A 433 0.43 22.99 -18.67
C LEU A 433 -0.84 22.89 -19.53
N ILE A 434 -1.98 23.21 -18.94
CA ILE A 434 -3.26 23.35 -19.61
C ILE A 434 -3.33 24.80 -20.10
N GLU A 435 -2.80 25.06 -21.30
CA GLU A 435 -2.93 26.35 -21.95
C GLU A 435 -4.15 26.28 -22.89
N ASP A 436 -5.18 27.08 -22.62
CA ASP A 436 -6.40 27.25 -23.43
C ASP A 436 -7.14 25.97 -23.80
N GLY A 437 -6.93 24.89 -23.05
CA GLY A 437 -7.56 23.58 -23.28
C GLY A 437 -7.03 22.84 -24.53
N VAL A 438 -5.96 23.31 -25.15
CA VAL A 438 -5.43 22.74 -26.41
C VAL A 438 -4.06 22.07 -26.18
N TRP A 439 -3.97 20.81 -26.55
CA TRP A 439 -2.76 19.99 -26.58
C TRP A 439 -2.23 19.95 -28.01
N HIS A 440 -1.10 20.55 -28.25
CA HIS A 440 -0.62 20.80 -29.61
C HIS A 440 -0.17 19.56 -30.41
N ASP A 441 -0.01 18.39 -29.77
CA ASP A 441 0.45 17.16 -30.46
C ASP A 441 -0.34 15.93 -29.97
N THR A 442 -1.61 15.87 -30.33
CA THR A 442 -2.50 14.75 -29.99
C THR A 442 -2.17 13.45 -30.72
N ALA A 443 -1.38 13.51 -31.80
CA ALA A 443 -0.92 12.32 -32.51
C ALA A 443 0.11 11.55 -31.66
N ARG A 444 1.00 12.27 -30.98
CA ARG A 444 2.08 11.70 -30.19
C ARG A 444 1.72 11.50 -28.72
N PHE A 445 0.85 12.34 -28.18
CA PHE A 445 0.53 12.33 -26.75
C PHE A 445 -0.97 12.20 -26.51
N GLU A 446 -1.32 11.58 -25.40
CA GLU A 446 -2.68 11.55 -24.85
C GLU A 446 -2.69 12.05 -23.41
N ASP A 447 -3.84 12.58 -22.99
CA ASP A 447 -4.06 12.91 -21.58
C ASP A 447 -4.13 11.62 -20.76
N ALA A 448 -3.17 11.43 -19.88
CA ALA A 448 -3.10 10.24 -19.04
C ALA A 448 -3.99 10.33 -17.81
N MET A 449 -4.48 11.55 -17.46
CA MET A 449 -5.34 11.75 -16.30
C MET A 449 -6.81 11.61 -16.67
N VAL A 450 -7.57 10.89 -15.85
CA VAL A 450 -9.02 10.76 -15.98
C VAL A 450 -9.72 11.48 -14.83
N THR A 451 -10.91 12.04 -15.08
CA THR A 451 -11.76 12.54 -13.99
C THR A 451 -12.30 11.35 -13.22
N VAL A 452 -11.89 11.24 -11.96
CA VAL A 452 -12.31 10.14 -11.08
C VAL A 452 -13.44 10.53 -10.15
N TRP A 453 -13.56 11.84 -9.86
CA TRP A 453 -14.58 12.37 -8.96
C TRP A 453 -15.03 13.76 -9.41
N GLU A 454 -16.32 14.02 -9.35
CA GLU A 454 -16.86 15.37 -9.55
C GLU A 454 -18.15 15.55 -8.74
N ASN A 455 -18.18 16.56 -7.85
CA ASN A 455 -19.36 17.04 -7.12
C ASN A 455 -20.19 15.94 -6.42
N GLY A 456 -19.54 14.95 -5.82
CA GLY A 456 -20.23 13.87 -5.11
C GLY A 456 -20.25 12.55 -5.87
N ASP A 457 -19.95 12.56 -7.16
CA ASP A 457 -20.00 11.37 -8.00
C ASP A 457 -18.62 10.75 -8.22
N LEU A 458 -18.48 9.45 -7.93
CA LEU A 458 -17.33 8.65 -8.33
C LEU A 458 -17.50 8.24 -9.80
N LEU A 459 -16.85 8.98 -10.71
CA LEU A 459 -17.00 8.81 -12.16
C LEU A 459 -16.18 7.64 -12.74
N ARG A 460 -15.13 7.23 -12.04
CA ARG A 460 -14.29 6.10 -12.43
C ARG A 460 -14.08 5.19 -11.23
N LYS A 461 -14.54 3.95 -11.34
CA LYS A 461 -14.33 2.88 -10.36
C LYS A 461 -13.38 1.84 -10.93
N TYR A 462 -12.42 1.37 -10.13
CA TYR A 462 -11.46 0.34 -10.48
C TYR A 462 -11.77 -0.96 -9.74
N ALA A 463 -11.64 -2.09 -10.43
CA ALA A 463 -11.51 -3.40 -9.80
C ALA A 463 -10.03 -3.69 -9.48
N LEU A 464 -9.74 -4.48 -8.44
CA LEU A 464 -8.35 -4.81 -8.09
C LEU A 464 -7.62 -5.57 -9.21
N SER A 465 -8.35 -6.40 -9.96
CA SER A 465 -7.82 -7.10 -11.13
C SER A 465 -7.34 -6.14 -12.22
N GLU A 466 -8.07 -5.03 -12.45
CA GLU A 466 -7.68 -4.00 -13.40
C GLU A 466 -6.42 -3.25 -12.93
N VAL A 467 -6.35 -2.89 -11.64
CA VAL A 467 -5.16 -2.26 -11.05
C VAL A 467 -3.92 -3.13 -11.21
N ARG A 468 -4.05 -4.42 -10.93
CA ARG A 468 -2.97 -5.42 -11.09
C ARG A 468 -2.53 -5.54 -12.55
N ALA A 469 -3.47 -5.64 -13.48
CA ALA A 469 -3.17 -5.72 -14.92
C ALA A 469 -2.43 -4.46 -15.40
N THR A 470 -2.81 -3.28 -14.92
CA THR A 470 -2.11 -2.02 -15.23
C THR A 470 -0.66 -2.05 -14.71
N LEU A 471 -0.44 -2.51 -13.48
CA LEU A 471 0.89 -2.62 -12.90
C LEU A 471 1.76 -3.66 -13.64
N ASP A 472 1.21 -4.83 -13.95
CA ASP A 472 1.93 -5.90 -14.65
C ASP A 472 2.34 -5.48 -16.07
N ALA A 473 1.54 -4.67 -16.76
CA ALA A 473 1.87 -4.13 -18.08
C ALA A 473 3.03 -3.10 -18.06
N MET A 474 3.37 -2.57 -16.87
CA MET A 474 4.44 -1.57 -16.67
C MET A 474 5.67 -2.13 -15.93
N SER A 475 5.67 -3.44 -15.62
CA SER A 475 6.70 -4.13 -14.81
C SER A 475 7.84 -4.69 -15.65
#